data_b0bc0afe52e608f44fdaad11c68a54c1
#
_entry.id   b0bc0afe52e608f44fdaad11c68a54c1
#
_cell.length_a   1.000
_cell.length_b   1.000
_cell.length_c   1.000
_cell.angle_alpha   90.00
_cell.angle_beta   90.00
_cell.angle_gamma   90.00
#
_symmetry.space_group_name_H-M   'P 1'
#
loop_
_entity.id
_entity.type
_entity.pdbx_description
1 polymer ?
#
loop_
_entity_poly.entity_id
_entity_poly.type
_entity_poly.pdbx_seq_one_letter_code
_entity_poly.pdbx_strand_id
1 'polypeptide(L)'
;MKQIYRVDKGGNLAQALSGITAPKLLLLMSNKEQFEKHVEELEQHFPGVPSIGCIGGSYGGQTVAVDNGVAVIAMDGNLNVVTNVLEEASTMPVKYIGRLESDISKVGASESNTVCLDFCSGNDACVLTTIYSVLGKKHISLVGGTGDGGKVSVNGKVYADADVYALIRNNEGKIKVYKENIYKQVPDCRFIASNTDRSKYLIGELNGKPAKKVYQDILNIGDKEMATQTLKNPLGKMNGQDICIISIKEVVGDKLECYRQVNDSDVLTLLESQDISQVVENTINQIKKDFAHISGVFSINCVFRYLLFTQEHYFDTYLKSMSVLGDHAGLIGYGEHYNQQFVNQTMTCVVFE
;
A
#
# COMPACT_ATOMS: atom_id res chain seq x y z
N MET A 1 -7.24 20.73 7.25
CA MET A 1 -6.28 20.30 6.20
C MET A 1 -6.99 20.32 4.85
N LYS A 2 -6.29 20.44 3.73
CA LYS A 2 -6.86 20.31 2.37
C LYS A 2 -5.95 19.40 1.56
N GLN A 3 -6.53 18.45 0.84
CA GLN A 3 -5.83 17.58 -0.10
C GLN A 3 -6.19 17.98 -1.54
N ILE A 4 -5.22 17.99 -2.44
CA ILE A 4 -5.41 18.26 -3.86
C ILE A 4 -4.69 17.18 -4.65
N TYR A 5 -5.41 16.45 -5.49
CA TYR A 5 -4.83 15.52 -6.45
C TYR A 5 -4.73 16.19 -7.83
N ARG A 6 -3.55 16.07 -8.43
CA ARG A 6 -3.29 16.52 -9.80
C ARG A 6 -2.55 15.43 -10.56
N VAL A 7 -2.88 15.29 -11.82
CA VAL A 7 -2.38 14.18 -12.64
C VAL A 7 -2.24 14.60 -14.09
N ASP A 8 -1.19 14.13 -14.73
CA ASP A 8 -1.03 14.11 -16.18
C ASP A 8 -0.75 12.69 -16.65
N LYS A 9 -1.60 12.17 -17.55
CA LYS A 9 -1.48 10.79 -18.05
C LYS A 9 -0.34 10.60 -19.06
N GLY A 10 0.17 11.68 -19.62
CA GLY A 10 1.29 11.69 -20.56
C GLY A 10 2.66 11.89 -19.90
N GLY A 11 2.71 12.07 -18.56
CA GLY A 11 3.95 12.26 -17.84
C GLY A 11 4.49 13.69 -17.83
N ASN A 12 3.63 14.70 -18.03
CA ASN A 12 4.04 16.09 -17.95
C ASN A 12 3.86 16.61 -16.52
N LEU A 13 4.95 16.64 -15.74
CA LEU A 13 4.91 17.10 -14.36
C LEU A 13 4.43 18.54 -14.21
N ALA A 14 4.82 19.47 -15.11
CA ALA A 14 4.40 20.85 -15.02
C ALA A 14 2.87 21.01 -15.11
N GLN A 15 2.20 20.14 -15.88
CA GLN A 15 0.74 20.09 -15.89
C GLN A 15 0.17 19.53 -14.59
N ALA A 16 0.78 18.49 -14.04
CA ALA A 16 0.41 17.90 -12.75
C ALA A 16 0.68 18.85 -11.56
N LEU A 17 1.49 19.89 -11.71
CA LEU A 17 1.73 20.89 -10.68
C LEU A 17 0.78 22.11 -10.79
N SER A 18 0.03 22.22 -11.88
CA SER A 18 -0.82 23.37 -12.11
C SER A 18 -1.89 23.56 -11.03
N GLY A 19 -1.94 24.76 -10.46
CA GLY A 19 -2.91 25.13 -9.42
C GLY A 19 -2.57 24.62 -8.01
N ILE A 20 -1.42 24.01 -7.80
CA ILE A 20 -0.89 23.72 -6.46
C ILE A 20 -0.21 24.99 -5.95
N THR A 21 -0.64 25.45 -4.77
CA THR A 21 -0.09 26.66 -4.13
C THR A 21 0.18 26.39 -2.66
N ALA A 22 1.35 26.79 -2.17
CA ALA A 22 1.77 26.72 -0.78
C ALA A 22 1.57 25.35 -0.07
N PRO A 23 1.94 24.22 -0.70
CA PRO A 23 1.78 22.90 -0.06
C PRO A 23 2.70 22.74 1.16
N LYS A 24 2.24 21.99 2.14
CA LYS A 24 3.02 21.56 3.32
C LYS A 24 3.66 20.20 3.13
N LEU A 25 3.11 19.38 2.24
CA LEU A 25 3.63 18.08 1.86
C LEU A 25 3.24 17.79 0.41
N LEU A 26 4.15 17.18 -0.32
CA LEU A 26 3.93 16.67 -1.67
C LEU A 26 4.19 15.16 -1.73
N LEU A 27 3.23 14.41 -2.27
CA LEU A 27 3.40 12.99 -2.59
C LEU A 27 3.49 12.86 -4.11
N LEU A 28 4.60 12.31 -4.61
CA LEU A 28 4.85 12.11 -6.03
C LEU A 28 4.66 10.64 -6.40
N MET A 29 3.78 10.33 -7.34
CA MET A 29 3.70 9.04 -8.02
C MET A 29 4.07 9.24 -9.49
N SER A 30 5.03 8.50 -9.97
CA SER A 30 5.58 8.70 -11.31
C SER A 30 5.85 7.39 -12.03
N ASN A 31 5.85 7.45 -13.36
CA ASN A 31 6.35 6.35 -14.19
C ASN A 31 7.86 6.12 -13.97
N LYS A 32 8.30 4.91 -14.26
CA LYS A 32 9.68 4.46 -14.01
C LYS A 32 10.73 5.23 -14.82
N GLU A 33 10.40 5.58 -16.05
CA GLU A 33 11.37 6.16 -16.99
C GLU A 33 11.72 7.60 -16.65
N GLN A 34 10.76 8.36 -16.12
CA GLN A 34 10.91 9.78 -15.83
C GLN A 34 11.03 10.10 -14.33
N PHE A 35 11.00 9.10 -13.45
CA PHE A 35 10.92 9.30 -12.01
C PHE A 35 12.01 10.25 -11.46
N GLU A 36 13.27 10.01 -11.80
CA GLU A 36 14.39 10.84 -11.31
C GLU A 36 14.26 12.28 -11.80
N LYS A 37 13.89 12.48 -13.06
CA LYS A 37 13.63 13.80 -13.64
C LYS A 37 12.47 14.50 -12.92
N HIS A 38 11.36 13.79 -12.68
CA HIS A 38 10.22 14.36 -11.98
C HIS A 38 10.54 14.74 -10.53
N VAL A 39 11.39 13.97 -9.85
CA VAL A 39 11.85 14.30 -8.49
C VAL A 39 12.65 15.59 -8.49
N GLU A 40 13.57 15.76 -9.43
CA GLU A 40 14.36 16.98 -9.59
C GLU A 40 13.48 18.19 -9.94
N GLU A 41 12.60 18.06 -10.93
CA GLU A 41 11.67 19.13 -11.35
C GLU A 41 10.71 19.53 -10.23
N LEU A 42 10.23 18.58 -9.41
CA LEU A 42 9.38 18.86 -8.25
C LEU A 42 10.09 19.72 -7.21
N GLU A 43 11.35 19.39 -6.87
CA GLU A 43 12.16 20.15 -5.93
C GLU A 43 12.49 21.55 -6.48
N GLN A 44 12.76 21.66 -7.79
CA GLN A 44 12.98 22.96 -8.44
C GLN A 44 11.73 23.86 -8.38
N HIS A 45 10.54 23.26 -8.50
CA HIS A 45 9.27 24.01 -8.51
C HIS A 45 8.82 24.42 -7.09
N PHE A 46 9.06 23.55 -6.10
CA PHE A 46 8.71 23.77 -4.69
C PHE A 46 9.93 23.56 -3.76
N PRO A 47 10.95 24.44 -3.88
CA PRO A 47 12.20 24.24 -3.14
C PRO A 47 11.99 24.22 -1.62
N GLY A 48 12.47 23.17 -0.99
CA GLY A 48 12.40 22.98 0.46
C GLY A 48 11.03 22.60 1.02
N VAL A 49 10.05 22.36 0.17
CA VAL A 49 8.76 21.77 0.61
C VAL A 49 8.96 20.28 0.86
N PRO A 50 8.58 19.75 2.05
CA PRO A 50 8.64 18.32 2.31
C PRO A 50 7.97 17.50 1.22
N SER A 51 8.69 16.50 0.70
CA SER A 51 8.15 15.61 -0.33
C SER A 51 8.63 14.18 -0.14
N ILE A 52 7.77 13.22 -0.46
CA ILE A 52 8.13 11.82 -0.66
C ILE A 52 7.52 11.33 -1.97
N GLY A 53 8.17 10.36 -2.60
CA GLY A 53 7.67 9.83 -3.87
C GLY A 53 8.09 8.40 -4.13
N CYS A 54 7.36 7.75 -5.03
CA CYS A 54 7.65 6.41 -5.52
C CYS A 54 7.29 6.26 -6.99
N ILE A 55 7.83 5.19 -7.61
CA ILE A 55 7.37 4.75 -8.91
C ILE A 55 6.06 3.99 -8.70
N GLY A 56 5.01 4.36 -9.44
CA GLY A 56 3.74 3.65 -9.35
C GLY A 56 2.60 4.37 -10.05
N GLY A 57 1.56 3.61 -10.38
CA GLY A 57 0.29 4.16 -10.85
C GLY A 57 -0.46 4.89 -9.74
N SER A 58 -1.29 5.84 -10.12
CA SER A 58 -2.09 6.64 -9.20
C SER A 58 -3.54 6.72 -9.63
N TYR A 59 -4.38 7.09 -8.69
CA TYR A 59 -5.79 7.38 -8.95
C TYR A 59 -6.29 8.50 -8.03
N GLY A 60 -7.31 9.22 -8.49
CA GLY A 60 -7.97 10.25 -7.69
C GLY A 60 -9.16 10.85 -8.41
N GLY A 61 -10.19 11.21 -7.65
CA GLY A 61 -11.48 11.55 -8.22
C GLY A 61 -12.02 10.38 -9.05
N GLN A 62 -12.13 10.57 -10.37
CA GLN A 62 -12.52 9.51 -11.32
C GLN A 62 -11.42 9.23 -12.36
N THR A 63 -10.18 9.58 -12.05
CA THR A 63 -9.04 9.44 -12.96
C THR A 63 -8.09 8.36 -12.44
N VAL A 64 -7.59 7.54 -13.37
CA VAL A 64 -6.50 6.60 -13.14
C VAL A 64 -5.36 6.98 -14.08
N ALA A 65 -4.15 6.99 -13.56
CA ALA A 65 -2.92 7.16 -14.33
C ALA A 65 -1.98 6.01 -14.02
N VAL A 66 -1.73 5.18 -15.01
CA VAL A 66 -0.79 4.07 -15.03
C VAL A 66 0.22 4.29 -16.15
N ASP A 67 1.17 3.39 -16.31
CA ASP A 67 2.18 3.40 -17.37
C ASP A 67 2.99 4.70 -17.41
N ASN A 68 2.66 5.64 -18.27
CA ASN A 68 3.44 6.87 -18.50
C ASN A 68 3.03 8.05 -17.58
N GLY A 69 2.04 7.86 -16.73
CA GLY A 69 1.46 8.94 -15.95
C GLY A 69 2.39 9.50 -14.86
N VAL A 70 2.09 10.73 -14.45
CA VAL A 70 2.65 11.37 -13.25
C VAL A 70 1.53 12.02 -12.46
N ALA A 71 1.55 11.85 -11.15
CA ALA A 71 0.58 12.47 -10.26
C ALA A 71 1.27 13.08 -9.04
N VAL A 72 0.68 14.17 -8.56
CA VAL A 72 1.09 14.83 -7.32
C VAL A 72 -0.13 15.00 -6.43
N ILE A 73 0.00 14.56 -5.19
CA ILE A 73 -0.95 14.87 -4.13
C ILE A 73 -0.31 15.93 -3.25
N ALA A 74 -0.93 17.09 -3.19
CA ALA A 74 -0.52 18.19 -2.34
C ALA A 74 -1.40 18.24 -1.09
N MET A 75 -0.80 18.31 0.07
CA MET A 75 -1.48 18.53 1.33
C MET A 75 -1.13 19.92 1.85
N ASP A 76 -2.16 20.67 2.24
CA ASP A 76 -2.05 22.06 2.73
C ASP A 76 -2.84 22.23 4.03
N GLY A 77 -2.62 23.35 4.72
CA GLY A 77 -3.28 23.70 5.98
C GLY A 77 -2.35 23.68 7.18
N ASN A 78 -2.93 23.57 8.37
CA ASN A 78 -2.17 23.62 9.62
C ASN A 78 -1.57 22.25 9.95
N LEU A 79 -0.55 21.86 9.18
CA LEU A 79 0.17 20.60 9.32
C LEU A 79 1.60 20.82 9.82
N ASN A 80 2.06 19.97 10.73
CA ASN A 80 3.48 19.76 10.96
C ASN A 80 3.90 18.51 10.18
N VAL A 81 4.97 18.65 9.39
CA VAL A 81 5.47 17.55 8.56
C VAL A 81 6.98 17.39 8.77
N VAL A 82 7.41 16.14 8.91
CA VAL A 82 8.83 15.77 8.92
C VAL A 82 8.99 14.60 7.96
N THR A 83 9.86 14.76 6.96
CA THR A 83 10.18 13.71 5.97
C THR A 83 11.61 13.23 6.15
N ASN A 84 11.84 11.94 5.96
CA ASN A 84 13.18 11.36 6.05
C ASN A 84 13.26 10.01 5.33
N VAL A 85 14.43 9.35 5.39
CA VAL A 85 14.72 8.08 4.71
C VAL A 85 15.39 7.09 5.65
N LEU A 86 15.06 5.81 5.46
CA LEU A 86 15.81 4.66 5.97
C LEU A 86 16.51 4.01 4.76
N GLU A 87 17.80 4.27 4.63
CA GLU A 87 18.63 3.67 3.58
C GLU A 87 19.08 2.26 3.97
N GLU A 88 19.48 1.45 2.99
CA GLU A 88 19.92 0.06 3.21
C GLU A 88 18.84 -0.76 3.94
N ALA A 89 17.59 -0.58 3.51
CA ALA A 89 16.41 -1.18 4.13
C ALA A 89 16.46 -2.71 4.16
N SER A 90 17.18 -3.33 3.19
CA SER A 90 17.39 -4.78 3.11
C SER A 90 18.35 -5.33 4.18
N THR A 91 19.24 -4.49 4.74
CA THR A 91 20.34 -4.96 5.57
C THR A 91 20.36 -4.37 6.98
N MET A 92 20.23 -3.06 7.13
CA MET A 92 20.47 -2.37 8.40
C MET A 92 19.42 -1.30 8.78
N PRO A 93 18.12 -1.54 8.64
CA PRO A 93 17.13 -0.50 8.96
C PRO A 93 17.14 -0.09 10.44
N VAL A 94 17.60 -0.96 11.34
CA VAL A 94 17.63 -0.69 12.80
C VAL A 94 18.53 0.46 13.20
N LYS A 95 19.53 0.83 12.38
CA LYS A 95 20.42 1.99 12.67
C LYS A 95 19.67 3.32 12.70
N TYR A 96 18.43 3.37 12.17
CA TYR A 96 17.63 4.58 12.09
C TYR A 96 16.64 4.79 13.25
N ILE A 97 16.62 3.91 14.25
CA ILE A 97 15.69 4.03 15.40
C ILE A 97 15.81 5.40 16.06
N GLY A 98 17.02 5.86 16.36
CA GLY A 98 17.24 7.17 16.99
C GLY A 98 16.80 8.36 16.11
N ARG A 99 16.90 8.23 14.77
CA ARG A 99 16.39 9.21 13.82
C ARG A 99 14.87 9.30 13.88
N LEU A 100 14.19 8.15 13.84
CA LEU A 100 12.73 8.06 13.95
C LEU A 100 12.22 8.67 15.26
N GLU A 101 12.85 8.37 16.39
CA GLU A 101 12.51 8.96 17.70
C GLU A 101 12.67 10.48 17.71
N SER A 102 13.76 10.99 17.11
CA SER A 102 13.99 12.42 16.95
C SER A 102 12.92 13.09 16.09
N ASP A 103 12.57 12.47 14.96
CA ASP A 103 11.60 13.04 14.02
C ASP A 103 10.17 13.01 14.57
N ILE A 104 9.81 11.98 15.34
CA ILE A 104 8.56 11.94 16.11
C ILE A 104 8.48 13.10 17.10
N SER A 105 9.58 13.41 17.76
CA SER A 105 9.65 14.54 18.70
C SER A 105 9.55 15.88 17.97
N LYS A 106 10.21 16.03 16.82
CA LYS A 106 10.18 17.25 16.00
C LYS A 106 8.78 17.56 15.45
N VAL A 107 8.05 16.55 14.98
CA VAL A 107 6.69 16.75 14.49
C VAL A 107 5.72 17.05 15.62
N GLY A 108 6.12 16.78 16.87
CA GLY A 108 5.27 16.90 18.05
C GLY A 108 4.15 15.88 18.07
N ALA A 109 4.44 14.62 17.71
CA ALA A 109 3.47 13.57 17.46
C ALA A 109 2.54 13.30 18.65
N SER A 110 1.28 12.99 18.33
CA SER A 110 0.30 12.43 19.27
C SER A 110 -0.55 11.34 18.60
N GLU A 111 -1.08 10.43 19.39
CA GLU A 111 -1.84 9.26 18.93
C GLU A 111 -3.02 9.60 18.01
N SER A 112 -3.77 10.64 18.34
CA SER A 112 -5.06 10.95 17.69
C SER A 112 -4.94 11.75 16.39
N ASN A 113 -3.80 12.44 16.18
CA ASN A 113 -3.66 13.41 15.08
C ASN A 113 -2.36 13.28 14.30
N THR A 114 -1.63 12.18 14.46
CA THR A 114 -0.38 11.93 13.76
C THR A 114 -0.41 10.58 13.06
N VAL A 115 0.14 10.54 11.84
CA VAL A 115 0.36 9.32 11.06
C VAL A 115 1.78 9.34 10.49
N CYS A 116 2.36 8.17 10.35
CA CYS A 116 3.50 7.93 9.49
C CYS A 116 2.98 7.40 8.14
N LEU A 117 3.29 8.10 7.07
CA LEU A 117 3.02 7.64 5.70
C LEU A 117 4.36 7.29 5.07
N ASP A 118 4.49 6.07 4.52
CA ASP A 118 5.74 5.60 3.94
C ASP A 118 5.60 5.09 2.51
N PHE A 119 6.70 5.19 1.75
CA PHE A 119 6.89 4.52 0.47
C PHE A 119 8.18 3.71 0.51
N CYS A 120 8.07 2.41 0.27
CA CYS A 120 9.17 1.47 0.29
C CYS A 120 9.60 1.07 -1.12
N SER A 121 10.89 0.85 -1.31
CA SER A 121 11.44 0.33 -2.56
C SER A 121 11.46 -1.20 -2.62
N GLY A 122 11.09 -1.87 -1.52
CA GLY A 122 11.12 -3.31 -1.29
C GLY A 122 11.62 -3.64 0.12
N ASN A 123 11.69 -4.92 0.47
CA ASN A 123 12.11 -5.41 1.80
C ASN A 123 11.18 -4.98 2.96
N ASP A 124 9.91 -4.89 2.70
CA ASP A 124 8.85 -4.39 3.58
C ASP A 124 8.89 -4.96 5.00
N ALA A 125 9.12 -6.25 5.17
CA ALA A 125 9.11 -6.89 6.48
C ALA A 125 10.21 -6.36 7.42
N CYS A 126 11.40 -6.08 6.88
CA CYS A 126 12.52 -5.52 7.64
C CYS A 126 12.23 -4.06 8.04
N VAL A 127 11.74 -3.28 7.09
CA VAL A 127 11.35 -1.88 7.28
C VAL A 127 10.26 -1.77 8.34
N LEU A 128 9.15 -2.47 8.18
CA LEU A 128 8.02 -2.42 9.10
C LEU A 128 8.41 -2.80 10.53
N THR A 129 9.25 -3.84 10.69
CA THR A 129 9.73 -4.23 12.02
C THR A 129 10.47 -3.09 12.68
N THR A 130 11.31 -2.36 11.93
CA THR A 130 12.09 -1.23 12.45
C THR A 130 11.22 -0.03 12.76
N ILE A 131 10.44 0.44 11.79
CA ILE A 131 9.59 1.64 11.94
C ILE A 131 8.59 1.41 13.08
N TYR A 132 7.88 0.29 13.07
CA TYR A 132 6.82 0.04 14.05
C TYR A 132 7.34 -0.27 15.45
N SER A 133 8.60 -0.69 15.59
CA SER A 133 9.25 -0.81 16.92
C SER A 133 9.30 0.53 17.67
N VAL A 134 9.29 1.65 16.93
CA VAL A 134 9.29 3.01 17.47
C VAL A 134 7.88 3.59 17.50
N LEU A 135 7.16 3.56 16.36
CA LEU A 135 5.80 4.12 16.26
C LEU A 135 4.81 3.44 17.20
N GLY A 136 4.89 2.11 17.33
CA GLY A 136 3.99 1.33 18.19
C GLY A 136 4.09 1.72 19.68
N LYS A 137 5.30 2.06 20.16
CA LYS A 137 5.50 2.56 21.54
C LYS A 137 4.84 3.92 21.80
N LYS A 138 4.56 4.67 20.76
CA LYS A 138 3.94 5.99 20.79
C LYS A 138 2.50 5.98 20.29
N HIS A 139 1.96 4.80 20.00
CA HIS A 139 0.62 4.61 19.41
C HIS A 139 0.37 5.42 18.14
N ILE A 140 1.43 5.66 17.35
CA ILE A 140 1.34 6.36 16.07
C ILE A 140 1.04 5.33 15.00
N SER A 141 -0.03 5.57 14.24
CA SER A 141 -0.41 4.72 13.12
C SER A 141 0.55 4.87 11.94
N LEU A 142 0.72 3.78 11.19
CA LEU A 142 1.46 3.73 9.94
C LEU A 142 0.56 3.27 8.81
N VAL A 143 0.64 3.93 7.68
CA VAL A 143 0.05 3.53 6.41
C VAL A 143 1.03 3.82 5.29
N GLY A 144 1.16 2.91 4.35
CA GLY A 144 2.09 3.07 3.26
C GLY A 144 2.14 1.86 2.35
N GLY A 145 3.22 1.72 1.63
CA GLY A 145 3.41 0.56 0.77
C GLY A 145 4.58 0.65 -0.18
N THR A 146 4.77 -0.43 -0.90
CA THR A 146 5.84 -0.56 -1.88
C THR A 146 5.40 -0.01 -3.23
N GLY A 147 6.25 0.84 -3.83
CA GLY A 147 6.10 1.27 -5.21
C GLY A 147 6.61 0.23 -6.21
N ASP A 148 6.36 0.46 -7.50
CA ASP A 148 6.95 -0.31 -8.59
C ASP A 148 8.38 0.16 -8.88
N GLY A 149 9.25 -0.74 -9.30
CA GLY A 149 10.55 -0.38 -9.86
C GLY A 149 11.69 -0.07 -8.90
N GLY A 150 11.54 -0.31 -7.59
CA GLY A 150 12.64 -0.35 -6.62
C GLY A 150 13.32 0.98 -6.31
N LYS A 151 12.66 2.12 -6.57
CA LYS A 151 13.15 3.46 -6.23
C LYS A 151 12.08 4.28 -5.53
N VAL A 152 12.53 5.06 -4.55
CA VAL A 152 11.72 6.04 -3.80
C VAL A 152 12.46 7.36 -3.71
N SER A 153 11.78 8.43 -3.33
CA SER A 153 12.41 9.75 -3.19
C SER A 153 11.95 10.49 -1.96
N VAL A 154 12.83 11.33 -1.43
CA VAL A 154 12.52 12.29 -0.38
C VAL A 154 13.27 13.59 -0.63
N ASN A 155 12.55 14.73 -0.58
CA ASN A 155 13.11 16.07 -0.68
C ASN A 155 14.13 16.23 -1.83
N GLY A 156 13.71 15.91 -3.05
CA GLY A 156 14.53 16.05 -4.25
C GLY A 156 15.61 15.00 -4.47
N LYS A 157 15.72 13.98 -3.61
CA LYS A 157 16.73 12.91 -3.73
C LYS A 157 16.09 11.55 -3.95
N VAL A 158 16.65 10.78 -4.87
CA VAL A 158 16.21 9.41 -5.19
C VAL A 158 17.09 8.39 -4.49
N TYR A 159 16.45 7.32 -4.01
CA TYR A 159 17.08 6.22 -3.29
C TYR A 159 16.60 4.87 -3.85
N ALA A 160 17.50 3.91 -3.87
CA ALA A 160 17.21 2.48 -4.05
C ALA A 160 17.47 1.78 -2.71
N ASP A 161 16.87 0.60 -2.50
CA ASP A 161 16.97 -0.15 -1.23
C ASP A 161 16.69 0.74 0.00
N ALA A 162 15.60 1.47 -0.06
CA ALA A 162 15.25 2.46 0.95
C ALA A 162 13.76 2.48 1.24
N ASP A 163 13.44 3.04 2.39
CA ASP A 163 12.11 3.46 2.77
C ASP A 163 12.11 4.95 3.08
N VAL A 164 11.18 5.68 2.46
CA VAL A 164 10.99 7.12 2.72
C VAL A 164 9.68 7.33 3.45
N TYR A 165 9.68 8.20 4.44
CA TYR A 165 8.50 8.45 5.24
C TYR A 165 8.22 9.93 5.44
N ALA A 166 6.93 10.23 5.65
CA ALA A 166 6.42 11.50 6.12
C ALA A 166 5.67 11.28 7.44
N LEU A 167 6.16 11.87 8.52
CA LEU A 167 5.39 12.04 9.74
C LEU A 167 4.52 13.27 9.56
N ILE A 168 3.20 13.09 9.62
CA ILE A 168 2.21 14.14 9.37
C ILE A 168 1.37 14.30 10.62
N ARG A 169 1.39 15.50 11.24
CA ARG A 169 0.49 15.88 12.30
C ARG A 169 -0.51 16.92 11.82
N ASN A 170 -1.80 16.61 11.96
CA ASN A 170 -2.87 17.57 11.72
C ASN A 170 -3.17 18.33 13.03
N ASN A 171 -2.89 19.63 13.05
CA ASN A 171 -3.05 20.45 14.25
C ASN A 171 -4.52 20.87 14.51
N GLU A 172 -5.42 20.62 13.53
CA GLU A 172 -6.82 21.06 13.59
C GLU A 172 -7.84 19.91 13.67
N GLY A 173 -7.37 18.66 13.48
CA GLY A 173 -8.28 17.51 13.46
C GLY A 173 -7.56 16.19 13.70
N LYS A 174 -8.34 15.14 13.82
CA LYS A 174 -7.82 13.78 14.00
C LYS A 174 -7.40 13.15 12.69
N ILE A 175 -6.61 12.10 12.82
CA ILE A 175 -6.18 11.21 11.72
C ILE A 175 -6.51 9.78 12.13
N LYS A 176 -7.00 8.98 11.19
CA LYS A 176 -7.24 7.56 11.44
C LYS A 176 -6.90 6.75 10.19
N VAL A 177 -6.37 5.55 10.40
CA VAL A 177 -6.04 4.61 9.32
C VAL A 177 -7.03 3.44 9.28
N TYR A 178 -7.25 2.91 8.08
CA TYR A 178 -8.16 1.78 7.85
C TYR A 178 -7.50 0.76 6.92
N LYS A 179 -7.91 -0.50 7.08
CA LYS A 179 -7.56 -1.61 6.22
C LYS A 179 -8.84 -2.27 5.72
N GLU A 180 -8.93 -2.50 4.42
CA GLU A 180 -10.07 -3.16 3.80
C GLU A 180 -9.61 -4.44 3.11
N ASN A 181 -10.25 -5.55 3.45
CA ASN A 181 -10.02 -6.87 2.87
C ASN A 181 -11.31 -7.38 2.24
N ILE A 182 -11.26 -7.69 0.95
CA ILE A 182 -12.42 -8.20 0.17
C ILE A 182 -12.56 -9.72 0.20
N TYR A 183 -11.68 -10.44 0.90
CA TYR A 183 -11.70 -11.90 0.90
C TYR A 183 -12.19 -12.46 2.23
N LYS A 184 -12.79 -13.64 2.14
CA LYS A 184 -13.15 -14.51 3.27
C LYS A 184 -12.65 -15.92 3.03
N GLN A 185 -12.60 -16.72 4.08
CA GLN A 185 -12.25 -18.14 3.96
C GLN A 185 -13.34 -18.92 3.25
N VAL A 186 -12.93 -19.81 2.36
CA VAL A 186 -13.81 -20.88 1.84
C VAL A 186 -14.00 -21.91 2.95
N PRO A 187 -15.25 -22.23 3.36
CA PRO A 187 -15.50 -23.24 4.39
C PRO A 187 -14.83 -24.58 4.06
N ASP A 188 -14.29 -25.23 5.09
CA ASP A 188 -13.68 -26.56 5.03
C ASP A 188 -12.49 -26.74 4.07
N CYS A 189 -11.99 -25.65 3.48
CA CYS A 189 -10.82 -25.62 2.61
C CYS A 189 -9.55 -25.22 3.41
N ARG A 190 -9.01 -26.17 4.18
CA ARG A 190 -7.77 -25.96 4.95
C ARG A 190 -6.68 -26.92 4.52
N PHE A 191 -5.44 -26.43 4.51
CA PHE A 191 -4.27 -27.17 4.04
C PHE A 191 -3.12 -26.99 5.01
N ILE A 192 -2.36 -28.05 5.23
CA ILE A 192 -1.05 -27.99 5.87
C ILE A 192 0.00 -27.92 4.77
N ALA A 193 0.78 -26.83 4.76
CA ALA A 193 1.88 -26.65 3.82
C ALA A 193 3.07 -27.53 4.20
N SER A 194 3.71 -28.14 3.22
CA SER A 194 4.94 -28.91 3.38
C SER A 194 5.83 -28.81 2.14
N ASN A 195 7.06 -29.27 2.25
CA ASN A 195 8.06 -29.20 1.19
C ASN A 195 8.22 -27.76 0.67
N THR A 196 8.26 -26.79 1.59
CA THR A 196 8.37 -25.35 1.28
C THR A 196 9.82 -24.94 1.09
N ASP A 197 10.07 -23.96 0.21
CA ASP A 197 11.36 -23.27 0.10
C ASP A 197 11.15 -21.79 0.40
N ARG A 198 11.53 -21.37 1.61
CA ARG A 198 11.35 -19.98 2.08
C ARG A 198 12.17 -18.99 1.27
N SER A 199 13.35 -19.39 0.81
CA SER A 199 14.24 -18.49 0.05
C SER A 199 13.72 -18.20 -1.34
N LYS A 200 12.91 -19.10 -1.90
CA LYS A 200 12.27 -18.99 -3.21
C LYS A 200 10.77 -18.77 -3.13
N TYR A 201 10.22 -18.62 -1.93
CA TYR A 201 8.78 -18.42 -1.72
C TYR A 201 7.91 -19.55 -2.29
N LEU A 202 8.43 -20.80 -2.33
CA LEU A 202 7.74 -21.95 -2.93
C LEU A 202 6.96 -22.76 -1.89
N ILE A 203 5.76 -23.18 -2.28
CA ILE A 203 4.96 -24.21 -1.61
C ILE A 203 5.00 -25.46 -2.48
N GLY A 204 5.60 -26.53 -1.99
CA GLY A 204 5.70 -27.79 -2.71
C GLY A 204 4.45 -28.65 -2.58
N GLU A 205 3.91 -28.73 -1.38
CA GLU A 205 2.78 -29.60 -1.08
C GLU A 205 1.74 -28.91 -0.20
N LEU A 206 0.48 -29.32 -0.40
CA LEU A 206 -0.67 -29.02 0.43
C LEU A 206 -1.33 -30.34 0.85
N ASN A 207 -1.39 -30.62 2.16
CA ASN A 207 -1.86 -31.90 2.72
C ASN A 207 -1.13 -33.13 2.12
N GLY A 208 0.19 -33.03 1.89
CA GLY A 208 1.04 -34.08 1.35
C GLY A 208 0.81 -34.40 -0.14
N LYS A 209 0.12 -33.53 -0.89
CA LYS A 209 -0.07 -33.64 -2.33
C LYS A 209 0.54 -32.41 -3.03
N PRO A 210 0.99 -32.53 -4.30
CA PRO A 210 1.52 -31.41 -5.05
C PRO A 210 0.63 -30.17 -4.96
N ALA A 211 1.19 -29.04 -4.55
CA ALA A 211 0.41 -27.84 -4.25
C ALA A 211 -0.38 -27.31 -5.46
N LYS A 212 0.24 -27.32 -6.65
CA LYS A 212 -0.41 -27.01 -7.91
C LYS A 212 -1.67 -27.86 -8.13
N LYS A 213 -1.53 -29.19 -7.99
CA LYS A 213 -2.61 -30.13 -8.23
C LYS A 213 -3.78 -29.91 -7.27
N VAL A 214 -3.49 -29.70 -5.98
CA VAL A 214 -4.53 -29.42 -4.97
C VAL A 214 -5.31 -28.15 -5.33
N TYR A 215 -4.60 -27.07 -5.67
CA TYR A 215 -5.24 -25.80 -6.02
C TYR A 215 -6.11 -25.92 -7.28
N GLN A 216 -5.60 -26.61 -8.30
CA GLN A 216 -6.34 -26.86 -9.56
C GLN A 216 -7.59 -27.71 -9.35
N ASP A 217 -7.48 -28.81 -8.60
CA ASP A 217 -8.58 -29.75 -8.38
C ASP A 217 -9.75 -29.10 -7.62
N ILE A 218 -9.44 -28.27 -6.62
CA ILE A 218 -10.48 -27.59 -5.83
C ILE A 218 -11.22 -26.56 -6.65
N LEU A 219 -10.50 -25.82 -7.50
CA LEU A 219 -11.07 -24.76 -8.31
C LEU A 219 -11.54 -25.23 -9.69
N ASN A 220 -11.26 -26.49 -10.05
CA ASN A 220 -11.54 -27.08 -11.35
C ASN A 220 -10.99 -26.23 -12.51
N ILE A 221 -9.70 -25.84 -12.42
CA ILE A 221 -9.02 -24.97 -13.40
C ILE A 221 -7.81 -25.64 -14.03
N GLY A 222 -7.42 -25.15 -15.21
CA GLY A 222 -6.20 -25.57 -15.91
C GLY A 222 -5.00 -24.65 -15.62
N ASP A 223 -3.83 -25.02 -16.18
CA ASP A 223 -2.57 -24.29 -15.98
C ASP A 223 -2.67 -22.80 -16.41
N LYS A 224 -3.38 -22.52 -17.48
CA LYS A 224 -3.48 -21.16 -18.05
C LYS A 224 -4.29 -20.20 -17.16
N GLU A 225 -5.15 -20.73 -16.33
CA GLU A 225 -6.06 -19.94 -15.48
C GLU A 225 -5.45 -19.60 -14.11
N MET A 226 -4.40 -20.31 -13.72
CA MET A 226 -3.85 -20.20 -12.36
C MET A 226 -3.40 -18.80 -11.99
N ALA A 227 -2.70 -18.09 -12.90
CA ALA A 227 -2.19 -16.76 -12.64
C ALA A 227 -3.30 -15.70 -12.44
N THR A 228 -4.43 -15.87 -13.16
CA THR A 228 -5.58 -14.97 -13.01
C THR A 228 -6.50 -15.38 -11.87
N GLN A 229 -6.54 -16.67 -11.56
CA GLN A 229 -7.40 -17.20 -10.49
C GLN A 229 -6.96 -16.74 -9.09
N THR A 230 -5.66 -16.49 -8.89
CA THR A 230 -5.16 -15.93 -7.62
C THR A 230 -5.77 -14.56 -7.29
N LEU A 231 -6.26 -13.82 -8.29
CA LEU A 231 -6.98 -12.56 -8.04
C LEU A 231 -8.34 -12.78 -7.37
N LYS A 232 -8.99 -13.93 -7.62
CA LYS A 232 -10.31 -14.29 -7.06
C LYS A 232 -10.21 -15.21 -5.86
N ASN A 233 -9.27 -16.16 -5.91
CA ASN A 233 -9.11 -17.22 -4.92
C ASN A 233 -7.64 -17.34 -4.47
N PRO A 234 -7.06 -16.34 -3.81
CA PRO A 234 -5.73 -16.50 -3.23
C PRO A 234 -5.74 -17.50 -2.09
N LEU A 235 -4.57 -17.96 -1.69
CA LEU A 235 -4.40 -18.63 -0.42
C LEU A 235 -4.38 -17.62 0.73
N GLY A 236 -4.62 -18.08 1.93
CA GLY A 236 -4.57 -17.25 3.13
C GLY A 236 -4.04 -18.01 4.33
N LYS A 237 -3.49 -17.26 5.29
CA LYS A 237 -3.11 -17.76 6.61
C LYS A 237 -3.78 -16.91 7.66
N MET A 238 -4.42 -17.55 8.64
CA MET A 238 -5.05 -16.83 9.74
C MET A 238 -4.01 -16.34 10.74
N ASN A 239 -4.16 -15.09 11.16
CA ASN A 239 -3.40 -14.49 12.25
C ASN A 239 -4.42 -13.88 13.26
N GLY A 240 -4.87 -14.68 14.19
CA GLY A 240 -6.02 -14.34 15.04
C GLY A 240 -7.30 -14.20 14.19
N GLN A 241 -7.90 -13.02 14.16
CA GLN A 241 -9.05 -12.71 13.32
C GLN A 241 -8.67 -12.14 11.95
N ASP A 242 -7.40 -11.76 11.75
CA ASP A 242 -6.91 -11.21 10.51
C ASP A 242 -6.56 -12.32 9.51
N ILE A 243 -6.77 -12.05 8.23
CA ILE A 243 -6.38 -12.90 7.12
C ILE A 243 -5.11 -12.32 6.48
N CYS A 244 -4.01 -13.06 6.55
CA CYS A 244 -2.82 -12.78 5.77
C CYS A 244 -2.98 -13.40 4.38
N ILE A 245 -3.18 -12.60 3.36
CA ILE A 245 -3.37 -13.09 1.98
C ILE A 245 -2.02 -13.52 1.41
N ILE A 246 -2.03 -14.67 0.72
CA ILE A 246 -0.88 -15.28 0.07
C ILE A 246 -1.22 -15.42 -1.41
N SER A 247 -0.82 -14.43 -2.18
CA SER A 247 -1.04 -14.43 -3.63
C SER A 247 -0.06 -15.37 -4.31
N ILE A 248 -0.54 -16.17 -5.26
CA ILE A 248 0.27 -17.01 -6.11
C ILE A 248 0.86 -16.14 -7.21
N LYS A 249 2.17 -16.18 -7.38
CA LYS A 249 2.91 -15.45 -8.41
C LYS A 249 2.97 -16.23 -9.71
N GLU A 250 3.44 -17.45 -9.62
CA GLU A 250 3.55 -18.36 -10.76
C GLU A 250 3.63 -19.83 -10.34
N VAL A 251 3.59 -20.70 -11.34
CA VAL A 251 3.74 -22.15 -11.16
C VAL A 251 5.14 -22.58 -11.57
N VAL A 252 5.85 -23.26 -10.68
CA VAL A 252 7.18 -23.80 -10.91
C VAL A 252 7.15 -25.33 -10.81
N GLY A 253 6.96 -26.00 -11.93
CA GLY A 253 6.69 -27.44 -11.97
C GLY A 253 5.36 -27.76 -11.29
N ASP A 254 5.40 -28.56 -10.23
CA ASP A 254 4.23 -28.91 -9.40
C ASP A 254 4.06 -28.03 -8.15
N LYS A 255 4.91 -26.99 -8.01
CA LYS A 255 4.96 -26.08 -6.87
C LYS A 255 4.29 -24.73 -7.20
N LEU A 256 3.87 -24.03 -6.18
CA LEU A 256 3.35 -22.67 -6.26
C LEU A 256 4.39 -21.69 -5.73
N GLU A 257 4.85 -20.75 -6.57
CA GLU A 257 5.61 -19.59 -6.11
C GLU A 257 4.62 -18.51 -5.66
N CYS A 258 4.87 -17.95 -4.50
CA CYS A 258 3.99 -16.97 -3.89
C CYS A 258 4.72 -15.64 -3.65
N TYR A 259 3.96 -14.57 -3.43
CA TYR A 259 4.52 -13.27 -3.02
C TYR A 259 4.81 -13.18 -1.51
N ARG A 260 4.53 -14.24 -0.76
CA ARG A 260 4.74 -14.29 0.68
C ARG A 260 5.37 -15.62 1.08
N GLN A 261 6.28 -15.56 2.05
CA GLN A 261 6.89 -16.78 2.61
C GLN A 261 5.86 -17.62 3.35
N VAL A 262 5.94 -18.92 3.12
CA VAL A 262 5.18 -19.95 3.83
C VAL A 262 6.17 -20.94 4.43
N ASN A 263 5.91 -21.39 5.65
CA ASN A 263 6.74 -22.38 6.34
C ASN A 263 6.08 -23.76 6.28
N ASP A 264 6.89 -24.80 6.44
CA ASP A 264 6.36 -26.12 6.70
C ASP A 264 5.49 -26.09 7.97
N SER A 265 4.39 -26.83 7.93
CA SER A 265 3.35 -26.88 8.96
C SER A 265 2.48 -25.62 9.10
N ASP A 266 2.67 -24.59 8.26
CA ASP A 266 1.70 -23.50 8.20
C ASP A 266 0.33 -24.03 7.78
N VAL A 267 -0.71 -23.61 8.49
CA VAL A 267 -2.09 -23.91 8.13
C VAL A 267 -2.61 -22.81 7.22
N LEU A 268 -2.84 -23.18 5.96
CA LEU A 268 -3.38 -22.32 4.94
C LEU A 268 -4.86 -22.58 4.73
N THR A 269 -5.54 -21.63 4.11
CA THR A 269 -6.93 -21.78 3.66
C THR A 269 -7.07 -21.24 2.25
N LEU A 270 -8.04 -21.74 1.49
CA LEU A 270 -8.45 -21.09 0.26
C LEU A 270 -9.33 -19.88 0.61
N LEU A 271 -9.12 -18.79 -0.12
CA LEU A 271 -9.94 -17.59 0.01
C LEU A 271 -10.84 -17.40 -1.19
N GLU A 272 -11.94 -16.70 -0.99
CA GLU A 272 -12.85 -16.26 -2.06
C GLU A 272 -13.24 -14.80 -1.85
N SER A 273 -13.57 -14.11 -2.94
CA SER A 273 -14.09 -12.74 -2.87
C SER A 273 -15.45 -12.70 -2.19
N GLN A 274 -15.63 -11.74 -1.29
CA GLN A 274 -16.92 -11.35 -0.75
C GLN A 274 -17.67 -10.49 -1.79
N ASP A 275 -18.88 -10.03 -1.43
CA ASP A 275 -19.51 -8.95 -2.17
C ASP A 275 -18.67 -7.68 -2.02
N ILE A 276 -17.93 -7.33 -3.08
CA ILE A 276 -16.99 -6.21 -3.09
C ILE A 276 -17.69 -4.89 -2.79
N SER A 277 -18.89 -4.69 -3.35
CA SER A 277 -19.67 -3.46 -3.15
C SER A 277 -20.06 -3.29 -1.70
N GLN A 278 -20.50 -4.36 -1.05
CA GLN A 278 -20.87 -4.34 0.36
C GLN A 278 -19.66 -4.08 1.27
N VAL A 279 -18.49 -4.66 0.95
CA VAL A 279 -17.26 -4.42 1.71
C VAL A 279 -16.83 -2.96 1.62
N VAL A 280 -16.82 -2.39 0.42
CA VAL A 280 -16.49 -0.97 0.19
C VAL A 280 -17.48 -0.05 0.89
N GLU A 281 -18.78 -0.35 0.81
CA GLU A 281 -19.81 0.42 1.52
C GLU A 281 -19.63 0.38 3.04
N ASN A 282 -19.32 -0.79 3.60
CA ASN A 282 -19.05 -0.94 5.03
C ASN A 282 -17.86 -0.11 5.48
N THR A 283 -16.78 -0.08 4.68
CA THR A 283 -15.59 0.76 4.94
C THR A 283 -15.97 2.25 4.93
N ILE A 284 -16.71 2.69 3.91
CA ILE A 284 -17.18 4.08 3.80
C ILE A 284 -18.06 4.47 4.98
N ASN A 285 -18.98 3.60 5.36
CA ASN A 285 -19.89 3.84 6.49
C ASN A 285 -19.13 3.91 7.82
N GLN A 286 -18.11 3.07 8.00
CA GLN A 286 -17.25 3.13 9.17
C GLN A 286 -16.46 4.44 9.22
N ILE A 287 -15.90 4.90 8.11
CA ILE A 287 -15.20 6.19 8.01
C ILE A 287 -16.16 7.35 8.36
N LYS A 288 -17.36 7.37 7.76
CA LYS A 288 -18.37 8.41 8.03
C LYS A 288 -18.85 8.41 9.50
N LYS A 289 -18.88 7.26 10.14
CA LYS A 289 -19.21 7.16 11.57
C LYS A 289 -18.09 7.75 12.44
N ASP A 290 -16.85 7.55 12.03
CA ASP A 290 -15.69 8.02 12.80
C ASP A 290 -15.41 9.52 12.61
N PHE A 291 -15.80 10.12 11.49
CA PHE A 291 -15.50 11.50 11.13
C PHE A 291 -16.76 12.34 10.89
N ALA A 292 -16.86 13.47 11.56
CA ALA A 292 -17.91 14.45 11.28
C ALA A 292 -17.60 15.28 10.01
N HIS A 293 -16.33 15.51 9.75
CA HIS A 293 -15.81 16.20 8.56
C HIS A 293 -14.57 15.45 8.04
N ILE A 294 -14.44 15.34 6.71
CA ILE A 294 -13.30 14.69 6.07
C ILE A 294 -12.66 15.72 5.14
N SER A 295 -11.39 16.01 5.37
CA SER A 295 -10.60 16.95 4.60
C SER A 295 -9.79 16.30 3.47
N GLY A 296 -9.56 14.99 3.55
CA GLY A 296 -8.86 14.23 2.54
C GLY A 296 -8.71 12.77 2.92
N VAL A 297 -8.61 11.92 1.89
CA VAL A 297 -8.36 10.49 2.02
C VAL A 297 -7.22 10.12 1.07
N PHE A 298 -6.14 9.59 1.62
CA PHE A 298 -5.10 8.95 0.82
C PHE A 298 -5.18 7.43 1.02
N SER A 299 -5.23 6.68 -0.08
CA SER A 299 -5.30 5.22 -0.01
C SER A 299 -4.26 4.54 -0.89
N ILE A 300 -3.94 3.29 -0.55
CA ILE A 300 -3.08 2.43 -1.35
C ILE A 300 -3.89 1.17 -1.67
N ASN A 301 -4.15 0.97 -2.94
CA ASN A 301 -4.73 -0.27 -3.45
C ASN A 301 -3.63 -1.17 -3.99
N CYS A 302 -3.60 -2.42 -3.54
CA CYS A 302 -2.73 -3.43 -4.14
C CYS A 302 -2.96 -3.52 -5.66
N VAL A 303 -1.89 -3.66 -6.42
CA VAL A 303 -1.97 -3.88 -7.86
C VAL A 303 -2.87 -5.06 -8.22
N PHE A 304 -2.87 -6.13 -7.43
CA PHE A 304 -3.75 -7.29 -7.66
C PHE A 304 -5.22 -6.95 -7.41
N ARG A 305 -5.52 -6.11 -6.43
CA ARG A 305 -6.87 -5.60 -6.22
C ARG A 305 -7.30 -4.68 -7.37
N TYR A 306 -6.40 -3.81 -7.85
CA TYR A 306 -6.63 -2.99 -9.03
C TYR A 306 -6.92 -3.84 -10.27
N LEU A 307 -6.12 -4.88 -10.51
CA LEU A 307 -6.32 -5.81 -11.62
C LEU A 307 -7.65 -6.57 -11.51
N LEU A 308 -8.00 -7.07 -10.33
CA LEU A 308 -9.29 -7.72 -10.09
C LEU A 308 -10.44 -6.76 -10.39
N PHE A 309 -10.40 -5.54 -9.86
CA PHE A 309 -11.47 -4.56 -10.06
C PHE A 309 -11.58 -4.12 -11.52
N THR A 310 -10.46 -4.05 -12.23
CA THR A 310 -10.43 -3.76 -13.68
C THR A 310 -11.06 -4.91 -14.47
N GLN A 311 -10.70 -6.15 -14.14
CA GLN A 311 -11.28 -7.35 -14.77
C GLN A 311 -12.79 -7.48 -14.53
N GLU A 312 -13.25 -7.13 -13.34
CA GLU A 312 -14.68 -7.14 -12.97
C GLU A 312 -15.41 -5.83 -13.38
N HIS A 313 -14.76 -4.92 -14.10
CA HIS A 313 -15.30 -3.60 -14.48
C HIS A 313 -15.82 -2.79 -13.28
N TYR A 314 -15.20 -2.96 -12.12
CA TYR A 314 -15.64 -2.37 -10.86
C TYR A 314 -14.81 -1.15 -10.44
N PHE A 315 -13.61 -0.92 -11.00
CA PHE A 315 -12.70 0.11 -10.48
C PHE A 315 -13.28 1.54 -10.55
N ASP A 316 -13.99 1.87 -11.64
CA ASP A 316 -14.66 3.17 -11.76
C ASP A 316 -15.79 3.33 -10.72
N THR A 317 -16.53 2.24 -10.45
CA THR A 317 -17.56 2.20 -9.40
C THR A 317 -16.92 2.39 -8.02
N TYR A 318 -15.79 1.76 -7.76
CA TYR A 318 -15.01 1.95 -6.53
C TYR A 318 -14.60 3.42 -6.35
N LEU A 319 -14.00 4.06 -7.37
CA LEU A 319 -13.61 5.47 -7.29
C LEU A 319 -14.80 6.38 -7.02
N LYS A 320 -15.93 6.15 -7.72
CA LYS A 320 -17.16 6.87 -7.49
C LYS A 320 -17.70 6.69 -6.07
N SER A 321 -17.65 5.47 -5.54
CA SER A 321 -18.08 5.18 -4.17
C SER A 321 -17.19 5.90 -3.16
N MET A 322 -15.88 5.85 -3.32
CA MET A 322 -14.92 6.54 -2.43
C MET A 322 -15.02 8.06 -2.50
N SER A 323 -15.46 8.63 -3.63
CA SER A 323 -15.61 10.09 -3.78
C SER A 323 -16.64 10.73 -2.85
N VAL A 324 -17.54 9.94 -2.25
CA VAL A 324 -18.49 10.42 -1.24
C VAL A 324 -17.80 10.82 0.09
N LEU A 325 -16.53 10.44 0.26
CA LEU A 325 -15.68 10.85 1.38
C LEU A 325 -14.96 12.19 1.12
N GLY A 326 -15.18 12.83 -0.05
CA GLY A 326 -14.51 14.07 -0.44
C GLY A 326 -13.29 13.81 -1.32
N ASP A 327 -12.21 14.58 -1.10
CA ASP A 327 -10.98 14.47 -1.88
C ASP A 327 -10.26 13.14 -1.59
N HIS A 328 -10.50 12.15 -2.44
CA HIS A 328 -9.89 10.83 -2.39
C HIS A 328 -8.87 10.68 -3.51
N ALA A 329 -7.66 10.27 -3.16
CA ALA A 329 -6.60 9.93 -4.10
C ALA A 329 -5.72 8.81 -3.54
N GLY A 330 -4.93 8.16 -4.40
CA GLY A 330 -4.09 7.07 -3.92
C GLY A 330 -3.07 6.54 -4.90
N LEU A 331 -2.34 5.55 -4.40
CA LEU A 331 -1.31 4.78 -5.08
C LEU A 331 -1.83 3.39 -5.45
N ILE A 332 -1.47 2.89 -6.63
CA ILE A 332 -1.52 1.46 -6.96
C ILE A 332 -0.18 0.86 -6.50
N GLY A 333 -0.22 0.15 -5.36
CA GLY A 333 0.96 -0.36 -4.66
C GLY A 333 1.25 -1.83 -4.96
N TYR A 334 2.47 -2.25 -4.68
CA TYR A 334 2.96 -3.63 -4.84
C TYR A 334 3.16 -4.34 -3.50
N GLY A 335 2.42 -3.92 -2.51
CA GLY A 335 2.38 -4.36 -1.14
C GLY A 335 1.94 -3.18 -0.28
N GLU A 336 1.06 -3.41 0.69
CA GLU A 336 0.52 -2.35 1.52
C GLU A 336 1.05 -2.47 2.95
N HIS A 337 1.29 -1.34 3.59
CA HIS A 337 1.65 -1.23 4.99
C HIS A 337 0.44 -0.76 5.82
N TYR A 338 0.18 -1.47 6.89
CA TYR A 338 -0.84 -1.13 7.88
C TYR A 338 -0.32 -1.40 9.28
N ASN A 339 0.13 -0.38 9.97
CA ASN A 339 0.80 -0.52 11.26
C ASN A 339 1.99 -1.52 11.16
N GLN A 340 1.99 -2.60 11.94
CA GLN A 340 3.03 -3.63 11.90
C GLN A 340 2.81 -4.69 10.81
N GLN A 341 1.78 -4.55 9.99
CA GLN A 341 1.38 -5.58 9.03
C GLN A 341 1.82 -5.20 7.61
N PHE A 342 2.54 -6.12 6.97
CA PHE A 342 2.66 -6.16 5.53
C PHE A 342 1.48 -6.93 4.97
N VAL A 343 0.68 -6.32 4.14
CA VAL A 343 -0.54 -6.90 3.58
C VAL A 343 -0.55 -6.85 2.05
N ASN A 344 -1.28 -7.76 1.43
CA ASN A 344 -1.40 -7.88 -0.01
C ASN A 344 -2.87 -8.00 -0.41
N GLN A 345 -3.21 -7.62 -1.63
CA GLN A 345 -4.57 -7.68 -2.18
C GLN A 345 -5.61 -6.94 -1.32
N THR A 346 -5.15 -5.98 -0.55
CA THR A 346 -5.98 -5.14 0.32
C THR A 346 -6.04 -3.70 -0.18
N MET A 347 -6.80 -2.89 0.49
CA MET A 347 -6.68 -1.45 0.47
C MET A 347 -6.35 -0.98 1.89
N THR A 348 -5.36 -0.11 2.01
CA THR A 348 -5.09 0.64 3.24
C THR A 348 -5.31 2.12 2.98
N CYS A 349 -5.82 2.86 3.95
CA CYS A 349 -5.96 4.30 3.79
C CYS A 349 -5.78 5.07 5.09
N VAL A 350 -5.45 6.33 4.93
CA VAL A 350 -5.46 7.35 5.96
C VAL A 350 -6.54 8.38 5.66
N VAL A 351 -7.29 8.74 6.67
CA VAL A 351 -8.36 9.75 6.62
C VAL A 351 -7.98 10.90 7.54
N PHE A 352 -8.09 12.10 7.02
CA PHE A 352 -7.81 13.37 7.71
C PHE A 352 -9.10 14.15 7.94
N GLU A 353 -9.25 14.68 9.16
CA GLU A 353 -10.32 15.62 9.52
C GLU A 353 -9.98 17.05 9.10
#